data_09f0f70c69bc59fd63ee40c257bf229e
#
_entry.id   09f0f70c69bc59fd63ee40c257bf229e
#
_cell.length_a   1.000
_cell.length_b   1.000
_cell.length_c   1.000
_cell.angle_alpha   90.00
_cell.angle_beta   90.00
_cell.angle_gamma   90.00
#
_symmetry.space_group_name_H-M   'P 1'
#
loop_
_entity.id
_entity.type
_entity.pdbx_description
1 polymer ?
#
loop_
_entity_poly.entity_id
_entity_poly.type
_entity_poly.pdbx_seq_one_letter_code
_entity_poly.pdbx_strand_id
1 'polypeptide(L)'
;MEQLRLVGVHDDGEHLIVETPDSTRYRLKIDQQLRQTIQHARRKPPSHGRGGGSFGPRDIQARFRAGASVEDVVAESGWEAERVKRYEWPILAERSHVVAEACRVTVSGTNPSHEGYRSVFEGEPRTLRETVDERAAELGVDRSSFDWDAWLREDQLWTVQLSFSA
;
A
#
# COMPACT_ATOMS: atom_id res chain seq x y z
N MET A 1 -5.91 17.91 -21.79
CA MET A 1 -5.81 16.46 -21.63
C MET A 1 -7.21 15.88 -21.71
N GLU A 2 -7.44 14.92 -22.57
CA GLU A 2 -8.70 14.19 -22.63
C GLU A 2 -8.80 13.22 -21.46
N GLN A 3 -10.00 13.09 -20.89
CA GLN A 3 -10.22 12.24 -19.74
C GLN A 3 -10.69 10.86 -20.22
N LEU A 4 -9.96 9.82 -19.85
CA LEU A 4 -10.31 8.43 -20.14
C LEU A 4 -11.17 7.84 -19.02
N ARG A 5 -12.17 7.05 -19.38
CA ARG A 5 -13.00 6.31 -18.45
C ARG A 5 -12.61 4.83 -18.43
N LEU A 6 -12.43 4.27 -17.25
CA LEU A 6 -12.25 2.82 -17.10
C LEU A 6 -13.60 2.11 -17.35
N VAL A 7 -13.62 1.18 -18.31
CA VAL A 7 -14.80 0.38 -18.65
C VAL A 7 -14.79 -0.96 -17.90
N GLY A 8 -13.62 -1.62 -17.81
CA GLY A 8 -13.49 -2.90 -17.14
C GLY A 8 -12.16 -3.58 -17.42
N VAL A 9 -12.09 -4.87 -17.12
CA VAL A 9 -10.97 -5.75 -17.44
C VAL A 9 -11.33 -6.53 -18.70
N HIS A 10 -10.39 -6.66 -19.63
CA HIS A 10 -10.54 -7.49 -20.82
C HIS A 10 -10.61 -8.97 -20.43
N ASP A 11 -11.25 -9.80 -21.25
CA ASP A 11 -11.48 -11.24 -21.01
C ASP A 11 -10.19 -12.05 -20.81
N ASP A 12 -9.05 -11.55 -21.31
CA ASP A 12 -7.73 -12.16 -21.09
C ASP A 12 -7.17 -11.96 -19.66
N GLY A 13 -7.81 -11.10 -18.84
CA GLY A 13 -7.35 -10.76 -17.50
C GLY A 13 -6.05 -9.95 -17.42
N GLU A 14 -5.40 -9.67 -18.57
CA GLU A 14 -4.11 -8.98 -18.63
C GLU A 14 -4.21 -7.51 -19.03
N HIS A 15 -5.39 -7.05 -19.48
CA HIS A 15 -5.59 -5.68 -19.95
C HIS A 15 -6.80 -5.02 -19.30
N LEU A 16 -6.69 -3.70 -19.06
CA LEU A 16 -7.80 -2.82 -18.78
C LEU A 16 -8.39 -2.28 -20.08
N ILE A 17 -9.71 -2.15 -20.13
CA ILE A 17 -10.41 -1.43 -21.22
C ILE A 17 -10.69 -0.02 -20.73
N VAL A 18 -10.14 0.95 -21.44
CA VAL A 18 -10.41 2.37 -21.21
C VAL A 18 -11.08 2.99 -22.46
N GLU A 19 -11.93 3.96 -22.23
CA GLU A 19 -12.75 4.58 -23.29
C GLU A 19 -12.59 6.10 -23.24
N THR A 20 -12.43 6.72 -24.39
CA THR A 20 -12.45 8.17 -24.58
C THR A 20 -13.88 8.71 -24.63
N PRO A 21 -14.11 10.03 -24.49
CA PRO A 21 -15.45 10.62 -24.58
C PRO A 21 -16.17 10.38 -25.92
N ASP A 22 -15.42 10.14 -27.00
CA ASP A 22 -15.92 9.80 -28.33
C ASP A 22 -16.21 8.29 -28.51
N SER A 23 -16.22 7.52 -27.41
CA SER A 23 -16.49 6.08 -27.37
C SER A 23 -15.41 5.21 -28.04
N THR A 24 -14.22 5.74 -28.28
CA THR A 24 -13.09 4.94 -28.76
C THR A 24 -12.47 4.16 -27.61
N ARG A 25 -12.30 2.84 -27.79
CA ARG A 25 -11.78 1.95 -26.76
C ARG A 25 -10.30 1.62 -26.98
N TYR A 26 -9.55 1.62 -25.89
CA TYR A 26 -8.14 1.26 -25.85
C TYR A 26 -7.89 0.16 -24.84
N ARG A 27 -6.89 -0.67 -25.08
CA ARG A 27 -6.39 -1.68 -24.15
C ARG A 27 -5.12 -1.17 -23.48
N LEU A 28 -5.10 -1.17 -22.16
CA LEU A 28 -3.96 -0.82 -21.32
C LEU A 28 -3.47 -2.07 -20.62
N LYS A 29 -2.23 -2.48 -20.86
CA LYS A 29 -1.65 -3.68 -20.25
C LYS A 29 -1.49 -3.50 -18.74
N ILE A 30 -1.90 -4.52 -17.96
CA ILE A 30 -1.74 -4.58 -16.50
C ILE A 30 -0.33 -5.14 -16.22
N ASP A 31 0.69 -4.35 -16.52
CA ASP A 31 2.08 -4.70 -16.25
C ASP A 31 2.54 -4.20 -14.86
N GLN A 32 3.78 -4.53 -14.52
CA GLN A 32 4.38 -4.12 -13.26
C GLN A 32 4.49 -2.59 -13.14
N GLN A 33 4.74 -1.89 -14.24
CA GLN A 33 4.84 -0.43 -14.27
C GLN A 33 3.49 0.21 -13.93
N LEU A 34 2.38 -0.29 -14.50
CA LEU A 34 1.04 0.21 -14.18
C LEU A 34 0.70 -0.03 -12.70
N ARG A 35 1.01 -1.23 -12.18
CA ARG A 35 0.79 -1.57 -10.77
C ARG A 35 1.59 -0.67 -9.84
N GLN A 36 2.86 -0.44 -10.13
CA GLN A 36 3.72 0.49 -9.38
C GLN A 36 3.20 1.92 -9.45
N THR A 37 2.80 2.38 -10.65
CA THR A 37 2.26 3.73 -10.84
C THR A 37 0.96 3.94 -10.06
N ILE A 38 0.06 2.95 -10.04
CA ILE A 38 -1.17 2.99 -9.26
C ILE A 38 -0.86 3.01 -7.76
N GLN A 39 0.09 2.19 -7.32
CA GLN A 39 0.54 2.21 -5.91
C GLN A 39 1.15 3.56 -5.54
N HIS A 40 1.95 4.14 -6.44
CA HIS A 40 2.54 5.46 -6.24
C HIS A 40 1.48 6.57 -6.23
N ALA A 41 0.51 6.50 -7.14
CA ALA A 41 -0.63 7.44 -7.16
C ALA A 41 -1.52 7.32 -5.92
N ARG A 42 -1.68 6.12 -5.36
CA ARG A 42 -2.38 5.90 -4.09
C ARG A 42 -1.62 6.44 -2.89
N ARG A 43 -0.29 6.50 -2.96
CA ARG A 43 0.57 7.12 -1.94
C ARG A 43 0.58 8.64 -2.02
N LYS A 44 0.17 9.21 -3.17
CA LYS A 44 0.02 10.65 -3.34
C LYS A 44 -1.41 11.02 -2.94
N PRO A 45 -1.63 11.56 -1.73
CA PRO A 45 -2.94 12.05 -1.36
C PRO A 45 -3.35 13.14 -2.35
N PRO A 46 -4.66 13.32 -2.61
CA PRO A 46 -5.13 14.36 -3.50
C PRO A 46 -4.55 15.69 -3.01
N SER A 47 -3.95 16.43 -3.94
CA SER A 47 -3.57 17.81 -3.69
C SER A 47 -4.86 18.52 -3.30
N HIS A 48 -5.06 18.73 -2.00
CA HIS A 48 -6.16 19.57 -1.51
C HIS A 48 -5.99 20.91 -2.19
N GLY A 49 -6.94 21.20 -3.08
CA GLY A 49 -6.95 22.40 -3.88
C GLY A 49 -6.76 23.61 -3.01
N ARG A 50 -5.83 24.45 -3.44
CA ARG A 50 -5.77 25.90 -3.23
C ARG A 50 -6.75 26.47 -2.19
N GLY A 51 -6.51 26.17 -0.94
CA GLY A 51 -6.88 27.02 0.16
C GLY A 51 -5.57 27.59 0.70
N GLY A 52 -5.38 28.89 0.69
CA GLY A 52 -4.13 29.58 1.03
C GLY A 52 -3.66 29.45 2.47
N GLY A 53 -3.53 28.21 2.95
CA GLY A 53 -2.92 27.86 4.23
C GLY A 53 -1.48 27.41 4.00
N SER A 54 -0.54 28.05 4.69
CA SER A 54 0.87 27.67 4.71
C SER A 54 1.01 26.19 5.06
N PHE A 55 1.71 25.42 4.22
CA PHE A 55 2.07 24.01 4.49
C PHE A 55 2.82 23.93 5.82
N GLY A 56 2.27 23.22 6.79
CA GLY A 56 2.73 23.23 8.17
C GLY A 56 3.26 21.87 8.65
N PRO A 57 3.75 21.80 9.90
CA PRO A 57 4.25 20.55 10.47
C PRO A 57 3.25 19.39 10.44
N ARG A 58 1.95 19.68 10.61
CA ARG A 58 0.90 18.66 10.54
C ARG A 58 0.74 18.07 9.15
N ASP A 59 0.91 18.90 8.12
CA ASP A 59 0.82 18.46 6.73
C ASP A 59 2.01 17.57 6.37
N ILE A 60 3.22 17.93 6.83
CA ILE A 60 4.44 17.13 6.69
C ILE A 60 4.23 15.75 7.34
N GLN A 61 3.76 15.70 8.59
CA GLN A 61 3.51 14.44 9.28
C GLN A 61 2.44 13.61 8.59
N ALA A 62 1.36 14.22 8.11
CA ALA A 62 0.32 13.53 7.36
C ALA A 62 0.88 12.90 6.06
N ARG A 63 1.80 13.59 5.37
CA ARG A 63 2.47 13.07 4.18
C ARG A 63 3.34 11.86 4.49
N PHE A 64 4.14 11.92 5.54
CA PHE A 64 4.97 10.78 5.96
C PHE A 64 4.11 9.58 6.41
N ARG A 65 2.98 9.81 7.11
CA ARG A 65 2.04 8.73 7.42
C ARG A 65 1.44 8.10 6.19
N ALA A 66 1.19 8.90 5.15
CA ALA A 66 0.71 8.42 3.86
C ALA A 66 1.79 7.72 3.01
N GLY A 67 3.04 7.66 3.49
CA GLY A 67 4.14 6.98 2.81
C GLY A 67 4.92 7.84 1.82
N ALA A 68 4.79 9.18 1.88
CA ALA A 68 5.61 10.07 1.06
C ALA A 68 7.08 10.01 1.46
N SER A 69 7.97 10.19 0.50
CA SER A 69 9.40 10.36 0.75
C SER A 69 9.75 11.78 1.22
N VAL A 70 10.97 11.96 1.73
CA VAL A 70 11.48 13.31 2.07
C VAL A 70 11.47 14.21 0.84
N GLU A 71 11.89 13.68 -0.31
CA GLU A 71 11.94 14.40 -1.58
C GLU A 71 10.56 14.88 -2.02
N ASP A 72 9.54 14.02 -1.90
CA ASP A 72 8.16 14.38 -2.23
C ASP A 72 7.66 15.52 -1.33
N VAL A 73 7.91 15.40 -0.02
CA VAL A 73 7.48 16.42 0.96
C VAL A 73 8.22 17.74 0.75
N VAL A 74 9.51 17.72 0.42
CA VAL A 74 10.29 18.92 0.08
C VAL A 74 9.71 19.59 -1.17
N ALA A 75 9.43 18.81 -2.22
CA ALA A 75 8.88 19.33 -3.46
C ALA A 75 7.48 19.99 -3.27
N GLU A 76 6.66 19.41 -2.38
CA GLU A 76 5.31 19.90 -2.11
C GLU A 76 5.28 21.09 -1.15
N SER A 77 6.10 21.06 -0.10
CA SER A 77 6.12 22.07 0.96
C SER A 77 6.95 23.29 0.63
N GLY A 78 7.98 23.13 -0.22
CA GLY A 78 9.01 24.13 -0.44
C GLY A 78 9.93 24.33 0.77
N TRP A 79 9.88 23.44 1.78
CA TRP A 79 10.77 23.52 2.94
C TRP A 79 12.13 22.88 2.64
N GLU A 80 13.16 23.31 3.38
CA GLU A 80 14.47 22.69 3.31
C GLU A 80 14.45 21.24 3.78
N ALA A 81 15.19 20.37 3.09
CA ALA A 81 15.24 18.93 3.36
C ALA A 81 15.59 18.60 4.82
N GLU A 82 16.58 19.30 5.40
CA GLU A 82 16.99 19.11 6.80
C GLU A 82 15.87 19.45 7.79
N ARG A 83 15.02 20.41 7.46
CA ARG A 83 13.86 20.73 8.27
C ARG A 83 12.76 19.68 8.17
N VAL A 84 12.52 19.17 6.96
CA VAL A 84 11.53 18.11 6.68
C VAL A 84 11.93 16.80 7.36
N LYS A 85 13.19 16.38 7.27
CA LYS A 85 13.74 15.16 7.89
C LYS A 85 13.49 15.05 9.39
N ARG A 86 13.40 16.18 10.11
CA ARG A 86 13.13 16.17 11.57
C ARG A 86 11.76 15.56 11.90
N TYR A 87 10.83 15.58 10.96
CA TYR A 87 9.49 15.03 11.13
C TYR A 87 9.38 13.58 10.65
N GLU A 88 10.34 13.09 9.89
CA GLU A 88 10.34 11.74 9.33
C GLU A 88 10.46 10.67 10.42
N TRP A 89 11.51 10.76 11.24
CA TRP A 89 11.86 9.70 12.20
C TRP A 89 10.70 9.33 13.17
N PRO A 90 9.98 10.27 13.79
CA PRO A 90 8.85 9.93 14.66
C PRO A 90 7.74 9.20 13.91
N ILE A 91 7.50 9.53 12.65
CA ILE A 91 6.46 8.90 11.84
C ILE A 91 6.89 7.51 11.35
N LEU A 92 8.17 7.32 11.02
CA LEU A 92 8.70 5.99 10.72
C LEU A 92 8.57 5.06 11.95
N ALA A 93 8.83 5.57 13.14
CA ALA A 93 8.61 4.82 14.39
C ALA A 93 7.13 4.47 14.60
N GLU A 94 6.20 5.39 14.33
CA GLU A 94 4.75 5.16 14.36
C GLU A 94 4.36 4.06 13.35
N ARG A 95 4.84 4.12 12.11
CA ARG A 95 4.59 3.11 11.06
C ARG A 95 5.11 1.73 11.47
N SER A 96 6.34 1.68 11.99
CA SER A 96 6.94 0.43 12.50
C SER A 96 6.13 -0.16 13.67
N HIS A 97 5.59 0.68 14.54
CA HIS A 97 4.72 0.22 15.62
C HIS A 97 3.43 -0.40 15.07
N VAL A 98 2.79 0.23 14.08
CA VAL A 98 1.60 -0.32 13.42
C VAL A 98 1.89 -1.69 12.80
N VAL A 99 3.03 -1.85 12.12
CA VAL A 99 3.47 -3.16 11.60
C VAL A 99 3.61 -4.19 12.73
N ALA A 100 4.25 -3.80 13.84
CA ALA A 100 4.45 -4.71 14.98
C ALA A 100 3.12 -5.17 15.58
N GLU A 101 2.16 -4.26 15.74
CA GLU A 101 0.82 -4.58 16.22
C GLU A 101 0.06 -5.48 15.23
N ALA A 102 0.08 -5.16 13.94
CA ALA A 102 -0.55 -5.99 12.91
C ALA A 102 0.03 -7.43 12.88
N CYS A 103 1.34 -7.57 13.02
CA CYS A 103 2.01 -8.86 13.06
C CYS A 103 1.61 -9.74 14.26
N ARG A 104 1.08 -9.15 15.34
CA ARG A 104 0.60 -9.85 16.54
C ARG A 104 -0.86 -10.28 16.43
N VAL A 105 -1.60 -9.76 15.45
CA VAL A 105 -3.02 -10.11 15.27
C VAL A 105 -3.12 -11.60 14.98
N THR A 106 -3.99 -12.28 15.71
CA THR A 106 -4.31 -13.68 15.48
C THR A 106 -5.15 -13.81 14.22
N VAL A 107 -4.72 -14.61 13.27
CA VAL A 107 -5.45 -14.90 12.04
C VAL A 107 -6.15 -16.25 12.17
N SER A 108 -7.45 -16.26 11.94
CA SER A 108 -8.21 -17.52 11.85
C SER A 108 -7.91 -18.15 10.49
N GLY A 109 -7.33 -19.35 10.52
CA GLY A 109 -7.04 -20.11 9.31
C GLY A 109 -8.34 -20.62 8.66
N THR A 110 -9.06 -19.73 7.94
CA THR A 110 -10.04 -20.18 6.96
C THR A 110 -9.30 -20.49 5.67
N ASN A 111 -9.05 -21.76 5.44
CA ASN A 111 -8.61 -22.24 4.13
C ASN A 111 -9.81 -22.13 3.18
N PRO A 112 -9.82 -21.23 2.17
CA PRO A 112 -10.98 -21.02 1.30
C PRO A 112 -11.23 -22.17 0.31
N SER A 113 -10.44 -23.26 0.38
CA SER A 113 -10.43 -24.29 -0.66
C SER A 113 -11.34 -25.50 -0.40
N HIS A 114 -12.05 -25.58 0.71
CA HIS A 114 -12.99 -26.69 0.95
C HIS A 114 -14.27 -26.23 1.68
N GLU A 115 -15.31 -25.96 0.90
CA GLU A 115 -16.67 -26.04 1.40
C GLU A 115 -16.93 -27.47 1.94
N GLY A 116 -17.13 -27.57 3.26
CA GLY A 116 -17.85 -28.71 3.82
C GLY A 116 -17.12 -29.62 4.80
N TYR A 117 -15.82 -29.52 5.05
CA TYR A 117 -15.17 -30.25 6.12
C TYR A 117 -14.56 -29.31 7.17
N ARG A 118 -15.24 -29.14 8.30
CA ARG A 118 -14.58 -28.66 9.52
C ARG A 118 -13.50 -29.67 9.88
N SER A 119 -12.25 -29.35 9.58
CA SER A 119 -11.11 -30.12 10.02
C SER A 119 -11.08 -30.09 11.54
N VAL A 120 -11.08 -31.26 12.18
CA VAL A 120 -10.94 -31.46 13.62
C VAL A 120 -9.53 -31.08 14.11
N PHE A 121 -8.65 -30.66 13.21
CA PHE A 121 -7.34 -30.07 13.47
C PHE A 121 -7.41 -28.54 13.25
N GLU A 122 -8.19 -27.82 14.03
CA GLU A 122 -7.93 -26.40 14.27
C GLU A 122 -6.63 -26.36 15.09
N GLY A 123 -5.50 -26.16 14.40
CA GLY A 123 -4.25 -25.84 15.05
C GLY A 123 -4.41 -24.59 15.91
N GLU A 124 -3.57 -24.41 16.92
CA GLU A 124 -3.58 -23.21 17.76
C GLU A 124 -3.63 -21.95 16.90
N PRO A 125 -4.44 -20.93 17.27
CA PRO A 125 -4.57 -19.70 16.51
C PRO A 125 -3.19 -19.04 16.41
N ARG A 126 -2.76 -18.79 15.15
CA ARG A 126 -1.45 -18.24 14.84
C ARG A 126 -1.55 -16.74 14.60
N THR A 127 -0.47 -16.03 14.86
CA THR A 127 -0.35 -14.61 14.51
C THR A 127 -0.14 -14.44 13.00
N LEU A 128 -0.41 -13.22 12.50
CA LEU A 128 -0.12 -12.88 11.12
C LEU A 128 1.36 -13.14 10.77
N ARG A 129 2.28 -12.79 11.67
CA ARG A 129 3.72 -13.02 11.45
C ARG A 129 4.02 -14.51 11.30
N GLU A 130 3.55 -15.35 12.22
CA GLU A 130 3.78 -16.79 12.16
C GLU A 130 3.21 -17.41 10.88
N THR A 131 2.02 -16.98 10.48
CA THR A 131 1.38 -17.44 9.24
C THR A 131 2.20 -17.06 8.00
N VAL A 132 2.69 -15.81 7.95
CA VAL A 132 3.54 -15.33 6.86
C VAL A 132 4.88 -16.07 6.83
N ASP A 133 5.50 -16.26 7.99
CA ASP A 133 6.79 -16.95 8.11
C ASP A 133 6.71 -18.41 7.65
N GLU A 134 5.64 -19.10 8.00
CA GLU A 134 5.38 -20.47 7.56
C GLU A 134 5.15 -20.52 6.03
N ARG A 135 4.32 -19.62 5.52
CA ARG A 135 4.05 -19.56 4.08
C ARG A 135 5.30 -19.23 3.26
N ALA A 136 6.14 -18.34 3.76
CA ALA A 136 7.42 -18.03 3.12
C ALA A 136 8.35 -19.26 3.08
N ALA A 137 8.41 -20.01 4.18
CA ALA A 137 9.21 -21.25 4.23
C ALA A 137 8.71 -22.29 3.22
N GLU A 138 7.39 -22.46 3.08
CA GLU A 138 6.79 -23.36 2.08
C GLU A 138 7.14 -22.95 0.65
N LEU A 139 7.21 -21.65 0.39
CA LEU A 139 7.51 -21.09 -0.93
C LEU A 139 9.01 -20.92 -1.20
N GLY A 140 9.87 -21.22 -0.23
CA GLY A 140 11.32 -21.05 -0.33
C GLY A 140 11.77 -19.60 -0.36
N VAL A 141 10.96 -18.66 0.16
CA VAL A 141 11.28 -17.23 0.21
C VAL A 141 12.17 -16.95 1.41
N ASP A 142 13.28 -16.23 1.18
CA ASP A 142 14.19 -15.83 2.25
C ASP A 142 13.59 -14.72 3.11
N ARG A 143 13.44 -14.98 4.40
CA ARG A 143 12.94 -14.02 5.39
C ARG A 143 13.83 -12.80 5.55
N SER A 144 15.12 -12.89 5.21
CA SER A 144 16.03 -11.74 5.25
C SER A 144 15.69 -10.67 4.21
N SER A 145 14.92 -11.05 3.17
CA SER A 145 14.41 -10.14 2.15
C SER A 145 13.12 -9.43 2.54
N PHE A 146 12.57 -9.72 3.72
CA PHE A 146 11.30 -9.12 4.16
C PHE A 146 11.47 -7.65 4.51
N ASP A 147 10.69 -6.83 3.84
CA ASP A 147 10.53 -5.42 4.13
C ASP A 147 9.06 -5.12 4.46
N TRP A 148 8.82 -4.87 5.75
CA TRP A 148 7.51 -4.55 6.27
C TRP A 148 7.34 -3.03 6.37
N ASP A 149 6.23 -2.53 5.83
CA ASP A 149 5.89 -1.13 5.91
C ASP A 149 4.39 -0.92 6.20
N ALA A 150 4.04 0.28 6.67
CA ALA A 150 2.66 0.69 6.88
C ALA A 150 2.45 2.14 6.47
N TRP A 151 1.26 2.46 5.95
CA TRP A 151 0.86 3.84 5.66
C TRP A 151 -0.60 4.06 5.97
N LEU A 152 -0.92 5.30 6.33
CA LEU A 152 -2.27 5.74 6.62
C LEU A 152 -2.97 6.13 5.31
N ARG A 153 -4.14 5.52 5.06
CA ARG A 153 -4.98 5.81 3.90
C ARG A 153 -5.86 7.04 4.15
N GLU A 154 -6.51 7.52 3.10
CA GLU A 154 -7.44 8.66 3.18
C GLU A 154 -8.66 8.39 4.07
N ASP A 155 -9.10 7.13 4.13
CA ASP A 155 -10.20 6.66 4.99
C ASP A 155 -9.78 6.48 6.47
N GLN A 156 -8.59 6.95 6.84
CA GLN A 156 -8.00 6.85 8.17
C GLN A 156 -7.71 5.41 8.63
N LEU A 157 -7.67 4.46 7.70
CA LEU A 157 -7.25 3.09 7.97
C LEU A 157 -5.78 2.90 7.61
N TRP A 158 -5.06 2.13 8.42
CA TRP A 158 -3.71 1.72 8.12
C TRP A 158 -3.70 0.55 7.15
N THR A 159 -2.82 0.63 6.17
CA THR A 159 -2.45 -0.51 5.33
C THR A 159 -1.08 -0.99 5.77
N VAL A 160 -0.94 -2.30 5.99
CA VAL A 160 0.35 -2.94 6.25
C VAL A 160 0.71 -3.76 5.02
N GLN A 161 1.95 -3.65 4.59
CA GLN A 161 2.49 -4.34 3.42
C GLN A 161 3.76 -5.08 3.78
N LEU A 162 3.90 -6.27 3.22
CA LEU A 162 5.16 -7.01 3.16
C LEU A 162 5.65 -7.01 1.71
N SER A 163 6.88 -6.58 1.49
CA SER A 163 7.64 -6.74 0.26
C SER A 163 8.75 -7.76 0.47
N PHE A 164 9.06 -8.57 -0.54
CA PHE A 164 10.13 -9.55 -0.49
C PHE A 164 10.69 -9.81 -1.88
N SER A 165 11.91 -10.32 -1.95
CA SER A 165 12.54 -10.80 -3.18
C SER A 165 12.33 -12.31 -3.28
N ALA A 166 11.91 -12.75 -4.46
CA ALA A 166 11.73 -14.17 -4.81
C ALA A 166 12.88 -14.64 -5.69
#